data_62feac63dbc05135ce59dbc5027733a6
#
_entry.id   62feac63dbc05135ce59dbc5027733a6
#
_cell.length_a   1.000
_cell.length_b   1.000
_cell.length_c   1.000
_cell.angle_alpha   90.00
_cell.angle_beta   90.00
_cell.angle_gamma   90.00
#
_symmetry.space_group_name_H-M   'P 1'
#
loop_
_entity.id
_entity.type
_entity.pdbx_description
1 polymer ?
#
loop_
_entity_poly.entity_id
_entity_poly.type
_entity_poly.pdbx_seq_one_letter_code
_entity_poly.pdbx_strand_id
1 'polypeptide(L)'
;IIKMKKFFILLFIIISCSSESSDAEIIINDPDPDPDPDQTEESFKKIVSDNYNSDFKFGATLNYFQLNSNVEELFLKEFNYTTPENSFKQTIVHPEPGVWNWSRVEAFIDFANSKNIEIRVHGPIGPQSSTWAKEDNRTPEELSQLYEEFLIELCKKINGEGKVKWMDVVNETIASNGEWTDRKEGTNKWENPWTQI
;
A
#
# COMPACT_ATOMS: atom_id res chain seq x y z
N ILE A 1 -3.64 50.95 -19.67
CA ILE A 1 -2.84 50.13 -18.71
C ILE A 1 -2.90 48.67 -19.19
N ILE A 2 -1.82 48.25 -19.87
CA ILE A 2 -1.72 46.91 -20.47
C ILE A 2 -1.15 45.97 -19.39
N LYS A 3 -1.93 44.94 -18.98
CA LYS A 3 -1.45 43.86 -18.10
C LYS A 3 -0.66 42.84 -18.94
N MET A 4 0.66 42.80 -18.77
CA MET A 4 1.50 41.74 -19.31
C MET A 4 1.22 40.42 -18.61
N LYS A 5 0.71 39.43 -19.33
CA LYS A 5 0.67 38.01 -18.89
C LYS A 5 2.06 37.43 -19.06
N LYS A 6 2.66 36.97 -17.95
CA LYS A 6 3.91 36.22 -17.98
C LYS A 6 3.64 34.81 -18.58
N PHE A 7 4.18 34.59 -19.75
CA PHE A 7 4.20 33.28 -20.40
C PHE A 7 5.40 32.49 -19.86
N PHE A 8 5.15 31.41 -19.13
CA PHE A 8 6.18 30.45 -18.77
C PHE A 8 6.35 29.48 -19.93
N ILE A 9 7.45 29.59 -20.68
CA ILE A 9 7.86 28.61 -21.70
C ILE A 9 8.63 27.53 -20.98
N LEU A 10 8.03 26.34 -20.88
CA LEU A 10 8.70 25.14 -20.42
C LEU A 10 9.46 24.54 -21.60
N LEU A 11 10.80 24.70 -21.60
CA LEU A 11 11.66 24.14 -22.66
C LEU A 11 11.91 22.66 -22.37
N PHE A 12 11.27 21.79 -23.14
CA PHE A 12 11.61 20.37 -23.15
C PHE A 12 12.86 20.15 -23.99
N ILE A 13 13.99 19.80 -23.34
CA ILE A 13 15.18 19.33 -24.03
C ILE A 13 15.00 17.84 -24.30
N ILE A 14 14.72 17.50 -25.56
CA ILE A 14 14.76 16.12 -26.04
C ILE A 14 16.20 15.80 -26.37
N ILE A 15 16.87 15.00 -25.53
CA ILE A 15 18.18 14.45 -25.83
C ILE A 15 17.96 13.24 -26.74
N SER A 16 18.19 13.45 -28.04
CA SER A 16 18.26 12.38 -29.00
C SER A 16 19.63 11.70 -28.89
N CYS A 17 19.64 10.45 -28.46
CA CYS A 17 20.84 9.61 -28.50
C CYS A 17 21.06 9.15 -29.93
N SER A 18 22.01 9.75 -30.66
CA SER A 18 22.58 9.17 -31.89
C SER A 18 23.76 8.30 -31.48
N SER A 19 23.72 7.04 -31.90
CA SER A 19 24.82 6.09 -31.77
C SER A 19 25.97 6.46 -32.73
N GLU A 20 27.00 7.09 -32.23
CA GLU A 20 28.31 7.06 -32.87
C GLU A 20 29.24 6.21 -32.01
N SER A 21 29.76 5.15 -32.64
CA SER A 21 30.81 4.30 -32.10
C SER A 21 32.12 5.09 -32.06
N SER A 22 32.47 5.58 -30.87
CA SER A 22 33.84 5.96 -30.58
C SER A 22 34.34 5.04 -29.48
N ASP A 23 35.50 4.40 -29.70
CA ASP A 23 36.24 3.64 -28.72
C ASP A 23 36.57 4.56 -27.52
N ALA A 24 35.65 4.64 -26.55
CA ALA A 24 35.94 5.27 -25.28
C ALA A 24 36.63 4.21 -24.42
N GLU A 25 37.89 4.43 -24.09
CA GLU A 25 38.54 3.71 -23.01
C GLU A 25 37.61 3.69 -21.79
N ILE A 26 37.22 2.49 -21.38
CA ILE A 26 36.50 2.28 -20.12
C ILE A 26 37.50 2.64 -19.02
N ILE A 27 37.45 3.84 -18.51
CA ILE A 27 38.05 4.16 -17.23
C ILE A 27 37.31 3.27 -16.23
N ILE A 28 37.92 2.15 -15.87
CA ILE A 28 37.50 1.37 -14.71
C ILE A 28 37.79 2.28 -13.54
N ASN A 29 36.76 3.01 -13.09
CA ASN A 29 36.84 3.69 -11.80
C ASN A 29 37.17 2.61 -10.77
N ASP A 30 38.19 2.88 -9.98
CA ASP A 30 38.57 2.09 -8.82
C ASP A 30 37.29 1.65 -8.07
N PRO A 31 37.12 0.36 -7.74
CA PRO A 31 35.93 -0.05 -6.98
C PRO A 31 35.83 0.87 -5.77
N ASP A 32 34.63 1.37 -5.57
CA ASP A 32 34.24 2.16 -4.39
C ASP A 32 34.93 1.52 -3.17
N PRO A 33 35.74 2.26 -2.39
CA PRO A 33 36.48 1.67 -1.28
C PRO A 33 35.52 0.85 -0.44
N ASP A 34 35.89 -0.39 -0.15
CA ASP A 34 35.10 -1.28 0.72
C ASP A 34 34.60 -0.45 1.92
N PRO A 35 33.31 -0.48 2.21
CA PRO A 35 32.76 0.32 3.31
C PRO A 35 33.56 0.01 4.57
N ASP A 36 34.02 1.06 5.23
CA ASP A 36 34.80 0.97 6.49
C ASP A 36 34.06 0.00 7.43
N PRO A 37 34.67 -1.13 7.80
CA PRO A 37 34.01 -2.16 8.63
C PRO A 37 33.60 -1.62 10.02
N ASP A 38 33.99 -0.41 10.38
CA ASP A 38 33.66 0.24 11.65
C ASP A 38 32.47 1.23 11.50
N GLN A 39 31.95 1.46 10.31
CA GLN A 39 30.69 2.18 10.12
C GLN A 39 29.53 1.21 10.37
N THR A 40 29.02 1.19 11.60
CA THR A 40 27.72 0.60 11.89
C THR A 40 26.66 1.37 11.10
N GLU A 41 26.16 0.80 10.01
CA GLU A 41 25.07 1.39 9.23
C GLU A 41 23.92 1.73 10.16
N GLU A 42 23.63 3.02 10.28
CA GLU A 42 22.55 3.51 11.09
C GLU A 42 21.21 3.16 10.42
N SER A 43 20.31 2.50 11.14
CA SER A 43 19.01 2.12 10.58
C SER A 43 18.13 3.34 10.30
N PHE A 44 17.25 3.26 9.27
CA PHE A 44 16.26 4.30 9.02
C PHE A 44 15.39 4.60 10.24
N LYS A 45 15.02 3.58 10.99
CA LYS A 45 14.28 3.71 12.25
C LYS A 45 14.99 4.62 13.25
N LYS A 46 16.32 4.49 13.38
CA LYS A 46 17.10 5.33 14.25
C LYS A 46 17.22 6.75 13.70
N ILE A 47 17.54 6.92 12.43
CA ILE A 47 17.60 8.23 11.78
C ILE A 47 16.29 9.00 11.95
N VAL A 48 15.15 8.32 11.75
CA VAL A 48 13.84 8.93 11.92
C VAL A 48 13.58 9.30 13.37
N SER A 49 13.92 8.43 14.34
CA SER A 49 13.71 8.72 15.77
C SER A 49 14.53 9.90 16.27
N ASP A 50 15.72 10.12 15.71
CA ASP A 50 16.64 11.17 16.14
C ASP A 50 16.32 12.53 15.52
N ASN A 51 15.71 12.55 14.33
CA ASN A 51 15.54 13.78 13.54
C ASN A 51 14.09 14.25 13.42
N TYR A 52 13.10 13.41 13.75
CA TYR A 52 11.68 13.73 13.60
C TYR A 52 10.94 13.50 14.92
N ASN A 53 9.80 14.18 15.07
CA ASN A 53 8.94 13.97 16.23
C ASN A 53 8.24 12.60 16.18
N SER A 54 7.67 12.17 17.30
CA SER A 54 6.99 10.87 17.44
C SER A 54 5.77 10.68 16.52
N ASP A 55 5.26 11.78 15.95
CA ASP A 55 4.08 11.73 15.07
C ASP A 55 4.45 11.39 13.62
N PHE A 56 5.72 11.55 13.26
CA PHE A 56 6.20 11.14 11.96
C PHE A 56 6.33 9.60 11.90
N LYS A 57 5.65 9.01 10.92
CA LYS A 57 5.66 7.56 10.70
C LYS A 57 6.43 7.23 9.43
N PHE A 58 7.42 6.38 9.57
CA PHE A 58 8.21 5.86 8.47
C PHE A 58 8.17 4.33 8.51
N GLY A 59 7.64 3.74 7.47
CA GLY A 59 7.37 2.31 7.45
C GLY A 59 7.37 1.72 6.05
N ALA A 60 7.18 0.42 5.99
CA ALA A 60 7.07 -0.31 4.75
C ALA A 60 5.90 -1.30 4.79
N THR A 61 5.47 -1.73 3.61
CA THR A 61 4.50 -2.79 3.45
C THR A 61 5.12 -4.14 3.80
N LEU A 62 4.38 -4.96 4.54
CA LEU A 62 4.68 -6.37 4.75
C LEU A 62 3.55 -7.24 4.19
N ASN A 63 3.94 -8.34 3.55
CA ASN A 63 3.01 -9.39 3.15
C ASN A 63 2.94 -10.47 4.25
N TYR A 64 1.80 -11.15 4.39
CA TYR A 64 1.61 -12.23 5.35
C TYR A 64 2.70 -13.31 5.28
N PHE A 65 3.14 -13.67 4.06
CA PHE A 65 4.16 -14.69 3.85
C PHE A 65 5.59 -14.25 4.20
N GLN A 66 5.78 -12.97 4.52
CA GLN A 66 7.06 -12.42 4.96
C GLN A 66 7.21 -12.42 6.48
N LEU A 67 6.12 -12.65 7.22
CA LEU A 67 6.19 -12.84 8.67
C LEU A 67 7.02 -14.10 8.99
N ASN A 68 7.81 -14.03 10.07
CA ASN A 68 8.75 -15.06 10.50
C ASN A 68 9.84 -15.41 9.45
N SER A 69 10.29 -14.45 8.68
CA SER A 69 11.34 -14.60 7.66
C SER A 69 12.44 -13.55 7.84
N ASN A 70 13.51 -13.68 7.07
CA ASN A 70 14.58 -12.66 7.01
C ASN A 70 14.08 -11.29 6.54
N VAL A 71 12.96 -11.23 5.82
CA VAL A 71 12.32 -9.96 5.44
C VAL A 71 11.72 -9.28 6.67
N GLU A 72 11.08 -10.04 7.57
CA GLU A 72 10.62 -9.50 8.85
C GLU A 72 11.79 -8.98 9.69
N GLU A 73 12.91 -9.72 9.74
CA GLU A 73 14.10 -9.31 10.50
C GLU A 73 14.64 -7.97 9.98
N LEU A 74 14.78 -7.82 8.67
CA LEU A 74 15.19 -6.56 8.03
C LEU A 74 14.17 -5.45 8.30
N PHE A 75 12.87 -5.75 8.17
CA PHE A 75 11.81 -4.79 8.46
C PHE A 75 11.91 -4.27 9.91
N LEU A 76 12.10 -5.16 10.88
CA LEU A 76 12.18 -4.78 12.30
C LEU A 76 13.43 -3.96 12.62
N LYS A 77 14.52 -4.13 11.87
CA LYS A 77 15.71 -3.27 11.96
C LYS A 77 15.40 -1.85 11.49
N GLU A 78 14.66 -1.71 10.40
CA GLU A 78 14.54 -0.46 9.67
C GLU A 78 13.25 0.33 9.96
N PHE A 79 12.15 -0.33 10.39
CA PHE A 79 10.82 0.29 10.49
C PHE A 79 10.11 -0.04 11.81
N ASN A 80 9.14 0.79 12.15
CA ASN A 80 8.25 0.59 13.31
C ASN A 80 6.76 0.77 12.98
N TYR A 81 6.45 0.86 11.68
CA TYR A 81 5.13 1.08 11.15
C TYR A 81 4.93 0.26 9.87
N THR A 82 3.80 -0.44 9.74
CA THR A 82 3.52 -1.26 8.56
C THR A 82 2.11 -1.06 8.02
N THR A 83 1.99 -1.30 6.73
CA THR A 83 0.73 -1.48 6.02
C THR A 83 0.70 -2.93 5.52
N PRO A 84 -0.06 -3.84 6.15
CA PRO A 84 -0.25 -5.20 5.64
C PRO A 84 -0.88 -5.18 4.24
N GLU A 85 -0.18 -5.74 3.24
CA GLU A 85 -0.50 -5.55 1.83
C GLU A 85 -1.92 -5.99 1.46
N ASN A 86 -2.31 -7.21 1.84
CA ASN A 86 -3.58 -7.81 1.43
C ASN A 86 -4.40 -8.41 2.57
N SER A 87 -3.84 -8.48 3.77
CA SER A 87 -4.37 -9.32 4.85
C SER A 87 -5.73 -8.87 5.39
N PHE A 88 -6.09 -7.61 5.21
CA PHE A 88 -7.34 -7.02 5.67
C PHE A 88 -8.37 -6.82 4.55
N LYS A 89 -8.03 -7.18 3.31
CA LYS A 89 -8.93 -7.04 2.17
C LYS A 89 -10.09 -8.03 2.22
N GLN A 90 -11.24 -7.59 1.74
CA GLN A 90 -12.48 -8.35 1.79
C GLN A 90 -12.33 -9.74 1.15
N THR A 91 -11.58 -9.88 0.06
CA THR A 91 -11.33 -11.18 -0.59
C THR A 91 -10.59 -12.19 0.30
N ILE A 92 -9.86 -11.71 1.31
CA ILE A 92 -9.14 -12.58 2.28
C ILE A 92 -10.00 -12.84 3.51
N VAL A 93 -10.63 -11.78 4.02
CA VAL A 93 -11.37 -11.83 5.29
C VAL A 93 -12.77 -12.45 5.11
N HIS A 94 -13.42 -12.14 3.98
CA HIS A 94 -14.78 -12.60 3.68
C HIS A 94 -14.85 -13.18 2.26
N PRO A 95 -14.17 -14.32 2.01
CA PRO A 95 -13.99 -14.87 0.66
C PRO A 95 -15.29 -15.35 0.01
N GLU A 96 -16.26 -15.78 0.81
CA GLU A 96 -17.56 -16.28 0.37
C GLU A 96 -18.67 -15.78 1.31
N PRO A 97 -19.95 -15.72 0.88
CA PRO A 97 -21.06 -15.31 1.74
C PRO A 97 -21.13 -16.14 3.03
N GLY A 98 -21.13 -15.44 4.17
CA GLY A 98 -21.19 -16.07 5.50
C GLY A 98 -19.89 -16.75 5.96
N VAL A 99 -18.82 -16.71 5.17
CA VAL A 99 -17.52 -17.30 5.52
C VAL A 99 -16.54 -16.20 5.91
N TRP A 100 -16.02 -16.31 7.14
CA TRP A 100 -15.06 -15.36 7.70
C TRP A 100 -13.73 -16.04 7.96
N ASN A 101 -12.64 -15.43 7.49
CA ASN A 101 -11.27 -15.89 7.67
C ASN A 101 -10.40 -14.80 8.30
N TRP A 102 -10.23 -14.87 9.58
CA TRP A 102 -9.47 -13.90 10.35
C TRP A 102 -7.98 -14.23 10.51
N SER A 103 -7.53 -15.38 10.05
CA SER A 103 -6.19 -15.91 10.32
C SER A 103 -5.05 -14.95 9.99
N ARG A 104 -5.13 -14.25 8.85
CA ARG A 104 -4.09 -13.28 8.46
C ARG A 104 -4.20 -11.97 9.24
N VAL A 105 -5.41 -11.55 9.58
CA VAL A 105 -5.64 -10.38 10.43
C VAL A 105 -5.07 -10.62 11.83
N GLU A 106 -5.38 -11.78 12.43
CA GLU A 106 -4.87 -12.18 13.75
C GLU A 106 -3.34 -12.25 13.76
N ALA A 107 -2.72 -12.87 12.76
CA ALA A 107 -1.28 -12.93 12.66
C ALA A 107 -0.61 -11.54 12.62
N PHE A 108 -1.20 -10.57 11.91
CA PHE A 108 -0.68 -9.21 11.91
C PHE A 108 -0.93 -8.46 13.22
N ILE A 109 -2.06 -8.69 13.89
CA ILE A 109 -2.33 -8.13 15.22
C ILE A 109 -1.32 -8.67 16.23
N ASP A 110 -1.07 -9.98 16.25
CA ASP A 110 -0.09 -10.63 17.13
C ASP A 110 1.34 -10.13 16.84
N PHE A 111 1.72 -10.03 15.57
CA PHE A 111 2.98 -9.44 15.13
C PHE A 111 3.11 -8.00 15.67
N ALA A 112 2.12 -7.16 15.44
CA ALA A 112 2.12 -5.76 15.85
C ALA A 112 2.25 -5.60 17.37
N ASN A 113 1.50 -6.39 18.12
CA ASN A 113 1.53 -6.37 19.58
C ASN A 113 2.87 -6.87 20.14
N SER A 114 3.38 -8.00 19.61
CA SER A 114 4.63 -8.62 20.10
C SER A 114 5.88 -7.81 19.74
N LYS A 115 5.88 -7.13 18.60
CA LYS A 115 7.04 -6.37 18.08
C LYS A 115 6.93 -4.85 18.28
N ASN A 116 5.84 -4.39 18.89
CA ASN A 116 5.57 -2.95 19.07
C ASN A 116 5.51 -2.16 17.74
N ILE A 117 4.87 -2.74 16.73
CA ILE A 117 4.68 -2.14 15.40
C ILE A 117 3.28 -1.54 15.29
N GLU A 118 3.15 -0.36 14.70
CA GLU A 118 1.83 0.21 14.40
C GLU A 118 1.35 -0.23 13.01
N ILE A 119 0.05 -0.43 12.87
CA ILE A 119 -0.59 -0.91 11.64
C ILE A 119 -1.52 0.16 11.08
N ARG A 120 -1.44 0.34 9.75
CA ARG A 120 -2.46 0.95 8.91
C ARG A 120 -3.17 -0.15 8.13
N VAL A 121 -4.45 -0.34 8.38
CA VAL A 121 -5.29 -1.24 7.58
C VAL A 121 -5.46 -0.67 6.18
N HIS A 122 -5.08 -1.45 5.16
CA HIS A 122 -5.09 -1.00 3.79
C HIS A 122 -6.18 -1.69 2.96
N GLY A 123 -6.99 -0.88 2.31
CA GLY A 123 -7.90 -1.27 1.25
C GLY A 123 -8.86 -2.41 1.56
N PRO A 124 -9.57 -2.44 2.71
CA PRO A 124 -10.56 -3.46 2.98
C PRO A 124 -11.58 -3.57 1.84
N ILE A 125 -11.99 -2.45 1.28
CA ILE A 125 -12.86 -2.39 0.09
C ILE A 125 -12.06 -1.84 -1.09
N GLY A 126 -12.13 -2.52 -2.23
CA GLY A 126 -11.40 -2.14 -3.43
C GLY A 126 -11.50 -3.19 -4.55
N PRO A 127 -10.64 -3.11 -5.57
CA PRO A 127 -10.62 -4.06 -6.68
C PRO A 127 -10.40 -5.51 -6.25
N GLN A 128 -9.71 -5.74 -5.13
CA GLN A 128 -9.51 -7.06 -4.54
C GLN A 128 -10.67 -7.49 -3.62
N SER A 129 -11.88 -7.02 -3.87
CA SER A 129 -13.09 -7.59 -3.30
C SER A 129 -13.38 -8.97 -3.88
N SER A 130 -14.06 -9.82 -3.11
CA SER A 130 -14.43 -11.17 -3.53
C SER A 130 -15.30 -11.15 -4.78
N THR A 131 -15.16 -12.17 -5.62
CA THR A 131 -15.92 -12.28 -6.88
C THR A 131 -17.43 -12.19 -6.65
N TRP A 132 -17.93 -12.85 -5.60
CA TRP A 132 -19.34 -12.83 -5.25
C TRP A 132 -19.85 -11.43 -4.87
N ALA A 133 -18.99 -10.55 -4.31
CA ALA A 133 -19.32 -9.17 -3.96
C ALA A 133 -19.29 -8.24 -5.20
N LYS A 134 -18.63 -8.65 -6.26
CA LYS A 134 -18.46 -7.88 -7.50
C LYS A 134 -19.42 -8.30 -8.61
N GLU A 135 -20.36 -9.22 -8.32
CA GLU A 135 -21.32 -9.69 -9.32
C GLU A 135 -22.43 -8.67 -9.57
N ASP A 136 -22.84 -8.59 -10.83
CA ASP A 136 -23.68 -7.53 -11.38
C ASP A 136 -25.17 -7.65 -11.03
N ASN A 137 -25.60 -8.77 -10.49
CA ASN A 137 -27.00 -9.02 -10.14
C ASN A 137 -27.41 -8.43 -8.78
N ARG A 138 -26.49 -7.77 -8.09
CA ARG A 138 -26.82 -7.03 -6.86
C ARG A 138 -27.30 -5.64 -7.16
N THR A 139 -28.29 -5.21 -6.39
CA THR A 139 -28.66 -3.80 -6.38
C THR A 139 -27.64 -2.99 -5.57
N PRO A 140 -27.54 -1.67 -5.76
CA PRO A 140 -26.72 -0.80 -4.92
C PRO A 140 -27.02 -0.96 -3.42
N GLU A 141 -28.29 -1.17 -3.06
CA GLU A 141 -28.73 -1.37 -1.68
C GLU A 141 -28.21 -2.68 -1.09
N GLU A 142 -28.28 -3.78 -1.84
CA GLU A 142 -27.77 -5.09 -1.42
C GLU A 142 -26.24 -5.05 -1.25
N LEU A 143 -25.54 -4.36 -2.17
CA LEU A 143 -24.10 -4.21 -2.10
C LEU A 143 -23.70 -3.34 -0.91
N SER A 144 -24.43 -2.25 -0.66
CA SER A 144 -24.24 -1.38 0.49
C SER A 144 -24.37 -2.14 1.81
N GLN A 145 -25.42 -2.95 1.96
CA GLN A 145 -25.63 -3.77 3.16
C GLN A 145 -24.49 -4.77 3.39
N LEU A 146 -24.00 -5.39 2.32
CA LEU A 146 -22.89 -6.33 2.38
C LEU A 146 -21.59 -5.67 2.85
N TYR A 147 -21.30 -4.48 2.36
CA TYR A 147 -20.11 -3.77 2.80
C TYR A 147 -20.25 -3.15 4.19
N GLU A 148 -21.44 -2.74 4.57
CA GLU A 148 -21.73 -2.34 5.94
C GLU A 148 -21.47 -3.49 6.92
N GLU A 149 -21.99 -4.69 6.64
CA GLU A 149 -21.73 -5.90 7.43
C GLU A 149 -20.22 -6.19 7.53
N PHE A 150 -19.54 -6.19 6.39
CA PHE A 150 -18.10 -6.44 6.33
C PHE A 150 -17.30 -5.44 7.17
N LEU A 151 -17.58 -4.14 7.04
CA LEU A 151 -16.89 -3.11 7.81
C LEU A 151 -17.19 -3.19 9.31
N ILE A 152 -18.44 -3.49 9.68
CA ILE A 152 -18.82 -3.68 11.08
C ILE A 152 -18.04 -4.84 11.70
N GLU A 153 -17.98 -5.99 11.04
CA GLU A 153 -17.26 -7.16 11.53
C GLU A 153 -15.74 -6.92 11.59
N LEU A 154 -15.18 -6.25 10.58
CA LEU A 154 -13.77 -5.85 10.60
C LEU A 154 -13.49 -4.89 11.76
N CYS A 155 -14.32 -3.87 11.95
CA CYS A 155 -14.15 -2.92 13.05
C CYS A 155 -14.31 -3.60 14.43
N LYS A 156 -15.23 -4.55 14.60
CA LYS A 156 -15.33 -5.35 15.82
C LYS A 156 -14.05 -6.14 16.10
N LYS A 157 -13.49 -6.75 15.03
CA LYS A 157 -12.26 -7.57 15.13
C LYS A 157 -11.05 -6.77 15.57
N ILE A 158 -10.91 -5.53 15.08
CA ILE A 158 -9.77 -4.66 15.41
C ILE A 158 -10.04 -3.71 16.58
N ASN A 159 -11.24 -3.71 17.13
CA ASN A 159 -11.60 -2.84 18.24
C ASN A 159 -10.80 -3.19 19.50
N GLY A 160 -10.17 -2.18 20.09
CA GLY A 160 -9.30 -2.37 21.27
C GLY A 160 -7.86 -2.77 20.93
N GLU A 161 -7.55 -3.10 19.67
CA GLU A 161 -6.19 -3.42 19.24
C GLU A 161 -5.35 -2.15 19.15
N GLY A 162 -4.64 -1.85 20.21
CA GLY A 162 -3.93 -0.57 20.41
C GLY A 162 -2.87 -0.25 19.36
N LYS A 163 -2.46 -1.22 18.53
CA LYS A 163 -1.49 -1.05 17.45
C LYS A 163 -2.13 -0.76 16.09
N VAL A 164 -3.42 -1.01 15.91
CA VAL A 164 -4.16 -0.61 14.71
C VAL A 164 -4.58 0.84 14.85
N LYS A 165 -4.03 1.74 14.04
CA LYS A 165 -4.18 3.19 14.21
C LYS A 165 -4.96 3.88 13.10
N TRP A 166 -4.87 3.37 11.87
CA TRP A 166 -5.46 3.98 10.68
C TRP A 166 -6.07 2.92 9.78
N MET A 167 -7.01 3.37 8.94
CA MET A 167 -7.64 2.54 7.91
C MET A 167 -7.89 3.35 6.65
N ASP A 168 -7.45 2.82 5.50
CA ASP A 168 -7.88 3.27 4.17
C ASP A 168 -9.15 2.50 3.81
N VAL A 169 -10.31 3.02 4.16
CA VAL A 169 -11.58 2.27 4.07
C VAL A 169 -11.87 1.80 2.66
N VAL A 170 -11.66 2.67 1.68
CA VAL A 170 -11.87 2.40 0.25
C VAL A 170 -10.58 2.67 -0.51
N ASN A 171 -10.25 1.81 -1.45
CA ASN A 171 -9.01 1.85 -2.21
C ASN A 171 -9.27 1.75 -3.72
N GLU A 172 -8.42 2.43 -4.53
CA GLU A 172 -8.39 2.30 -5.98
C GLU A 172 -9.74 2.59 -6.67
N THR A 173 -10.40 3.66 -6.27
CA THR A 173 -11.68 4.10 -6.84
C THR A 173 -11.52 4.87 -8.16
N ILE A 174 -10.32 5.36 -8.45
CA ILE A 174 -10.00 6.13 -9.64
C ILE A 174 -9.05 5.31 -10.53
N ALA A 175 -9.43 5.15 -11.79
CA ALA A 175 -8.62 4.49 -12.80
C ALA A 175 -7.48 5.39 -13.30
N SER A 176 -6.53 4.81 -14.04
CA SER A 176 -5.34 5.54 -14.55
C SER A 176 -5.69 6.69 -15.52
N ASN A 177 -6.86 6.66 -16.14
CA ASN A 177 -7.38 7.73 -16.99
C ASN A 177 -8.04 8.88 -16.22
N GLY A 178 -8.14 8.79 -14.88
CA GLY A 178 -8.74 9.78 -14.00
C GLY A 178 -10.26 9.64 -13.80
N GLU A 179 -10.88 8.61 -14.38
CA GLU A 179 -12.28 8.29 -14.21
C GLU A 179 -12.51 7.33 -13.02
N TRP A 180 -13.75 7.24 -12.55
CA TRP A 180 -14.11 6.23 -11.56
C TRP A 180 -13.93 4.82 -12.13
N THR A 181 -13.40 3.90 -11.31
CA THR A 181 -13.37 2.48 -11.65
C THR A 181 -14.80 1.95 -11.69
N ASP A 182 -15.25 1.57 -12.88
CA ASP A 182 -16.62 1.18 -13.17
C ASP A 182 -16.72 -0.32 -13.46
N ARG A 183 -17.79 -0.72 -14.08
CA ARG A 183 -18.01 -2.08 -14.56
C ARG A 183 -16.93 -2.46 -15.57
N LYS A 184 -16.35 -3.62 -15.40
CA LYS A 184 -15.37 -4.14 -16.33
C LYS A 184 -16.02 -4.41 -17.70
N GLU A 185 -15.49 -3.77 -18.74
CA GLU A 185 -15.99 -3.87 -20.11
C GLU A 185 -16.18 -5.34 -20.56
N GLY A 186 -17.31 -5.64 -21.18
CA GLY A 186 -17.64 -6.98 -21.65
C GLY A 186 -17.95 -8.01 -20.56
N THR A 187 -18.09 -7.59 -19.33
CA THR A 187 -18.42 -8.48 -18.21
C THR A 187 -19.59 -7.93 -17.38
N ASN A 188 -20.10 -8.78 -16.48
CA ASN A 188 -21.08 -8.39 -15.47
C ASN A 188 -20.42 -8.11 -14.11
N LYS A 189 -19.15 -7.73 -14.08
CA LYS A 189 -18.40 -7.54 -12.83
C LYS A 189 -17.91 -6.12 -12.74
N TRP A 190 -17.98 -5.56 -11.55
CA TRP A 190 -17.41 -4.28 -11.21
C TRP A 190 -15.91 -4.42 -10.95
N GLU A 191 -15.13 -3.49 -11.44
CA GLU A 191 -13.70 -3.44 -11.09
C GLU A 191 -13.52 -3.08 -9.62
N ASN A 192 -14.24 -2.05 -9.18
CA ASN A 192 -14.35 -1.73 -7.76
C ASN A 192 -15.83 -1.63 -7.39
N PRO A 193 -16.37 -2.59 -6.63
CA PRO A 193 -17.80 -2.60 -6.32
C PRO A 193 -18.27 -1.41 -5.47
N TRP A 194 -17.37 -0.70 -4.80
CA TRP A 194 -17.71 0.53 -4.07
C TRP A 194 -18.28 1.62 -4.98
N THR A 195 -17.84 1.68 -6.24
CA THR A 195 -18.31 2.71 -7.18
C THR A 195 -19.74 2.49 -7.67
N GLN A 196 -20.34 1.35 -7.35
CA GLN A 196 -21.75 1.06 -7.61
C GLN A 196 -22.68 1.63 -6.53
N ILE A 197 -22.18 1.89 -5.33
CA ILE A 197 -22.93 2.40 -4.20
C ILE A 197 -22.96 3.93 -4.23
#